data_60498ca209a4a0941fbe9fa21a3a9aa4
#
_entry.id   60498ca209a4a0941fbe9fa21a3a9aa4
#
_cell.length_a   1.000
_cell.length_b   1.000
_cell.length_c   1.000
_cell.angle_alpha   90.00
_cell.angle_beta   90.00
_cell.angle_gamma   90.00
#
_symmetry.space_group_name_H-M   'P 1'
#
loop_
_entity.id
_entity.type
_entity.pdbx_description
1 polymer ?
#
loop_
_entity_poly.entity_id
_entity_poly.type
_entity_poly.pdbx_seq_one_letter_code
_entity_poly.pdbx_strand_id
1 'polypeptide(L)'
;VKRAVLRLIPRHAALAALLLAGACHAAAPASTAGYSHTIAVNVDKDSGLAALRLPQQVYLGSQSSSLGDLIVFDSTGAAVPFALLAPPVQTRTTVTELPVKIFPLKSAVGTAGEAAGARLDIRTDGSGRLLSVANSPASPAAAAQERLSNLILDIGSDKDARGEAPAISALRFELPPGTPSYSAQLWLETSDDLQHWESTGAAELNWLANANADTLSNSRMVLQAARFRYARISWRSGTPLVFARIVAESASTAKTGTPLDTITLQPTTARNGTDLVYRSSIAIPVERIGMQFDAANVVFPVVLGRYEQLPSRHRRHQSQPVWQFIPVLNTTFYRISQQGVERKSDDAAIEETHTETWVAKTQHASAVQPALRVSWTPSTLLLLANGKGPYRLAFGRADTERAALQPSQIAPGFSADELRALPQAHAEPPAAQPAPGIPGAAPPESKVTQRTVILWTVLLAGIALLAYFARTLLRQMNGSQQSK
;
A
#
# COMPACT_ATOMS: atom_id res chain seq x y z
N VAL A 1 -6.11 -86.80 -41.40
CA VAL A 1 -6.03 -86.00 -40.18
C VAL A 1 -5.43 -84.62 -40.51
N LYS A 2 -6.25 -83.58 -40.81
CA LYS A 2 -5.80 -82.21 -41.05
C LYS A 2 -6.43 -81.31 -39.98
N ARG A 3 -5.59 -80.75 -39.12
CA ARG A 3 -6.00 -79.72 -38.12
C ARG A 3 -5.99 -78.36 -38.79
N ALA A 4 -7.14 -77.68 -38.82
CA ALA A 4 -7.27 -76.31 -39.20
C ALA A 4 -6.93 -75.43 -37.94
N VAL A 5 -5.94 -74.59 -38.08
CA VAL A 5 -5.58 -73.55 -37.05
C VAL A 5 -6.26 -72.26 -37.45
N LEU A 6 -7.31 -71.93 -36.70
CA LEU A 6 -8.02 -70.65 -36.78
C LEU A 6 -7.20 -69.58 -36.07
N ARG A 7 -6.67 -68.62 -36.82
CA ARG A 7 -5.98 -67.45 -36.25
C ARG A 7 -7.00 -66.48 -35.71
N LEU A 8 -7.04 -66.32 -34.37
CA LEU A 8 -7.69 -65.21 -33.70
C LEU A 8 -6.83 -63.95 -33.87
N ILE A 9 -7.35 -62.93 -34.54
CA ILE A 9 -6.78 -61.56 -34.57
C ILE A 9 -7.30 -60.83 -33.36
N PRO A 10 -6.44 -60.26 -32.52
CA PRO A 10 -6.92 -59.53 -31.34
C PRO A 10 -7.54 -58.16 -31.73
N ARG A 11 -8.83 -58.04 -31.45
CA ARG A 11 -9.64 -56.82 -31.65
C ARG A 11 -9.24 -55.62 -30.78
N HIS A 12 -8.16 -55.71 -30.03
CA HIS A 12 -7.73 -54.67 -29.10
C HIS A 12 -6.69 -53.69 -29.67
N ALA A 13 -6.15 -53.91 -30.86
CA ALA A 13 -5.20 -52.99 -31.51
C ALA A 13 -5.88 -51.80 -32.20
N ALA A 14 -7.18 -51.88 -32.49
CA ALA A 14 -7.91 -50.76 -33.13
C ALA A 14 -8.44 -49.70 -32.13
N LEU A 15 -8.52 -50.01 -30.84
CA LEU A 15 -9.01 -49.06 -29.82
C LEU A 15 -7.90 -48.17 -29.24
N ALA A 16 -6.64 -48.60 -29.33
CA ALA A 16 -5.50 -47.81 -28.85
C ALA A 16 -5.04 -46.73 -29.84
N ALA A 17 -5.36 -46.85 -31.13
CA ALA A 17 -5.03 -45.87 -32.15
C ALA A 17 -6.02 -44.67 -32.19
N LEU A 18 -7.21 -44.81 -31.59
CA LEU A 18 -8.22 -43.72 -31.54
C LEU A 18 -8.05 -42.78 -30.33
N LEU A 19 -7.22 -43.14 -29.34
CA LEU A 19 -6.99 -42.35 -28.14
C LEU A 19 -5.74 -41.43 -28.20
N LEU A 20 -4.92 -41.52 -29.23
CA LEU A 20 -3.76 -40.65 -29.44
C LEU A 20 -3.97 -39.56 -30.51
N ALA A 21 -5.14 -39.47 -31.15
CA ALA A 21 -5.46 -38.42 -32.11
C ALA A 21 -6.19 -37.19 -31.48
N GLY A 22 -6.28 -37.13 -30.17
CA GLY A 22 -7.01 -36.08 -29.48
C GLY A 22 -6.16 -35.29 -28.55
N ALA A 23 -5.35 -34.34 -29.01
CA ALA A 23 -5.01 -33.11 -28.27
C ALA A 23 -3.87 -32.31 -28.91
N CYS A 24 -3.92 -32.05 -30.19
CA CYS A 24 -3.38 -30.77 -30.67
C CYS A 24 -4.58 -29.87 -30.95
N HIS A 25 -5.25 -29.43 -29.86
CA HIS A 25 -6.00 -28.19 -29.93
C HIS A 25 -4.95 -27.10 -29.99
N ALA A 26 -4.54 -26.71 -31.20
CA ALA A 26 -3.98 -25.40 -31.41
C ALA A 26 -5.01 -24.43 -30.83
N ALA A 27 -4.70 -23.81 -29.68
CA ALA A 27 -5.53 -22.78 -29.11
C ALA A 27 -5.78 -21.77 -30.25
N ALA A 28 -7.04 -21.58 -30.62
CA ALA A 28 -7.41 -20.57 -31.58
C ALA A 28 -6.78 -19.25 -31.11
N PRO A 29 -6.20 -18.41 -32.01
CA PRO A 29 -5.60 -17.15 -31.59
C PRO A 29 -6.62 -16.41 -30.77
N ALA A 30 -6.23 -16.04 -29.54
CA ALA A 30 -7.12 -15.36 -28.61
C ALA A 30 -7.51 -14.03 -29.26
N SER A 31 -8.76 -13.91 -29.65
CA SER A 31 -9.29 -12.72 -30.33
C SER A 31 -9.54 -11.61 -29.28
N THR A 32 -9.32 -10.35 -29.66
CA THR A 32 -9.79 -9.19 -28.90
C THR A 32 -11.32 -9.12 -28.81
N ALA A 33 -12.04 -9.98 -29.52
CA ALA A 33 -13.48 -10.08 -29.46
C ALA A 33 -13.96 -10.44 -28.05
N GLY A 34 -14.87 -9.63 -27.52
CA GLY A 34 -15.42 -9.80 -26.17
C GLY A 34 -14.81 -8.89 -25.11
N TYR A 35 -13.75 -8.15 -25.42
CA TYR A 35 -13.24 -7.07 -24.56
C TYR A 35 -13.87 -5.74 -25.01
N SER A 36 -14.37 -4.98 -24.02
CA SER A 36 -15.04 -3.69 -24.31
C SER A 36 -14.05 -2.59 -24.68
N HIS A 37 -12.81 -2.72 -24.26
CA HIS A 37 -11.78 -1.69 -24.47
C HIS A 37 -10.47 -2.30 -24.95
N THR A 38 -9.78 -1.58 -25.82
CA THR A 38 -8.44 -1.89 -26.29
C THR A 38 -7.61 -0.63 -26.40
N ILE A 39 -6.35 -0.70 -25.97
CA ILE A 39 -5.37 0.39 -26.06
C ILE A 39 -4.16 -0.14 -26.80
N ALA A 40 -3.67 0.60 -27.81
CA ALA A 40 -2.42 0.26 -28.47
C ALA A 40 -1.24 0.54 -27.53
N VAL A 41 -0.27 -0.38 -27.51
CA VAL A 41 0.93 -0.30 -26.68
C VAL A 41 2.14 -0.41 -27.58
N ASN A 42 2.93 0.64 -27.62
CA ASN A 42 4.16 0.73 -28.39
C ASN A 42 5.35 0.41 -27.47
N VAL A 43 6.16 -0.54 -27.90
CA VAL A 43 7.38 -0.98 -27.24
C VAL A 43 8.53 -0.81 -28.22
N ASP A 44 9.68 -0.36 -27.76
CA ASP A 44 10.87 -0.25 -28.56
C ASP A 44 11.29 -1.60 -29.12
N LYS A 45 11.68 -1.66 -30.39
CA LYS A 45 11.91 -2.90 -31.15
C LYS A 45 12.98 -3.83 -30.54
N ASP A 46 13.92 -3.24 -29.83
CA ASP A 46 15.05 -3.98 -29.24
C ASP A 46 14.82 -4.40 -27.77
N SER A 47 13.63 -4.11 -27.23
CA SER A 47 13.32 -4.41 -25.84
C SER A 47 12.67 -5.78 -25.71
N GLY A 48 13.34 -6.71 -25.01
CA GLY A 48 12.76 -8.01 -24.63
C GLY A 48 11.77 -7.89 -23.48
N LEU A 49 12.00 -6.94 -22.56
CA LEU A 49 11.10 -6.58 -21.45
C LEU A 49 10.82 -5.08 -21.50
N ALA A 50 9.57 -4.72 -21.30
CA ALA A 50 9.15 -3.32 -21.23
C ALA A 50 8.16 -3.10 -20.07
N ALA A 51 8.20 -1.92 -19.50
CA ALA A 51 7.33 -1.51 -18.41
C ALA A 51 6.31 -0.49 -18.94
N LEU A 52 5.03 -0.73 -18.70
CA LEU A 52 3.95 0.20 -19.04
C LEU A 52 3.27 0.67 -17.75
N ARG A 53 3.32 1.96 -17.45
CA ARG A 53 2.44 2.55 -16.44
C ARG A 53 1.00 2.43 -16.94
N LEU A 54 0.15 1.74 -16.17
CA LEU A 54 -1.23 1.52 -16.59
C LEU A 54 -1.98 2.86 -16.71
N PRO A 55 -2.59 3.14 -17.86
CA PRO A 55 -3.40 4.34 -18.02
C PRO A 55 -4.65 4.33 -17.13
N GLN A 56 -5.10 5.51 -16.71
CA GLN A 56 -6.32 5.69 -15.93
C GLN A 56 -7.54 4.99 -16.52
N GLN A 57 -7.65 4.94 -17.83
CA GLN A 57 -8.75 4.31 -18.55
C GLN A 57 -8.88 2.81 -18.27
N VAL A 58 -7.77 2.13 -17.96
CA VAL A 58 -7.78 0.72 -17.58
C VAL A 58 -8.54 0.55 -16.26
N TYR A 59 -8.32 1.43 -15.29
CA TYR A 59 -9.03 1.41 -13.99
C TYR A 59 -10.51 1.76 -14.13
N LEU A 60 -10.88 2.59 -15.12
CA LEU A 60 -12.26 3.00 -15.33
C LEU A 60 -13.06 2.02 -16.19
N GLY A 61 -12.40 1.23 -17.03
CA GLY A 61 -13.04 0.30 -17.96
C GLY A 61 -12.89 -1.17 -17.60
N SER A 62 -12.04 -1.55 -16.64
CA SER A 62 -11.93 -2.92 -16.14
C SER A 62 -13.23 -3.38 -15.45
N GLN A 63 -13.51 -4.66 -15.48
CA GLN A 63 -14.62 -5.30 -14.77
C GLN A 63 -14.16 -5.97 -13.46
N SER A 64 -12.86 -5.92 -13.17
CA SER A 64 -12.24 -6.52 -12.00
C SER A 64 -11.39 -5.51 -11.24
N SER A 65 -11.68 -5.31 -9.95
CA SER A 65 -10.86 -4.44 -9.07
C SER A 65 -9.42 -4.93 -8.89
N SER A 66 -9.17 -6.21 -9.13
CA SER A 66 -7.81 -6.80 -9.16
C SER A 66 -7.16 -6.72 -10.53
N LEU A 67 -7.79 -6.04 -11.52
CA LEU A 67 -7.34 -5.98 -12.91
C LEU A 67 -7.13 -7.37 -13.53
N GLY A 68 -7.95 -8.35 -13.11
CA GLY A 68 -7.85 -9.74 -13.55
C GLY A 68 -8.32 -9.97 -14.99
N ASP A 69 -9.06 -9.03 -15.55
CA ASP A 69 -9.61 -9.03 -16.91
C ASP A 69 -8.67 -8.40 -17.97
N LEU A 70 -7.42 -8.08 -17.59
CA LEU A 70 -6.43 -7.58 -18.52
C LEU A 70 -5.81 -8.74 -19.31
N ILE A 71 -5.55 -8.47 -20.59
CA ILE A 71 -4.75 -9.34 -21.47
C ILE A 71 -3.99 -8.49 -22.48
N VAL A 72 -2.80 -8.94 -22.87
CA VAL A 72 -2.00 -8.29 -23.92
C VAL A 72 -1.96 -9.20 -25.13
N PHE A 73 -2.17 -8.63 -26.30
CA PHE A 73 -2.06 -9.30 -27.60
C PHE A 73 -0.93 -8.69 -28.44
N ASP A 74 -0.28 -9.52 -29.23
CA ASP A 74 0.63 -9.05 -30.27
C ASP A 74 -0.12 -8.69 -31.58
N SER A 75 0.62 -8.28 -32.61
CA SER A 75 0.05 -7.93 -33.92
C SER A 75 -0.63 -9.09 -34.61
N THR A 76 -0.32 -10.34 -34.27
CA THR A 76 -0.93 -11.54 -34.82
C THR A 76 -2.21 -11.96 -34.07
N GLY A 77 -2.53 -11.29 -32.97
CA GLY A 77 -3.65 -11.63 -32.09
C GLY A 77 -3.31 -12.76 -31.10
N ALA A 78 -2.06 -13.13 -30.96
CA ALA A 78 -1.62 -14.08 -29.94
C ALA A 78 -1.46 -13.37 -28.58
N ALA A 79 -1.85 -14.07 -27.50
CA ALA A 79 -1.66 -13.55 -26.15
C ALA A 79 -0.17 -13.52 -25.79
N VAL A 80 0.27 -12.41 -25.20
CA VAL A 80 1.64 -12.16 -24.77
C VAL A 80 1.73 -12.22 -23.26
N PRO A 81 2.73 -12.91 -22.68
CA PRO A 81 2.91 -12.98 -21.25
C PRO A 81 3.16 -11.59 -20.63
N PHE A 82 2.51 -11.31 -19.51
CA PHE A 82 2.68 -10.08 -18.77
C PHE A 82 2.50 -10.31 -17.27
N ALA A 83 3.03 -9.39 -16.47
CA ALA A 83 2.82 -9.33 -15.02
C ALA A 83 2.39 -7.93 -14.59
N LEU A 84 1.75 -7.83 -13.42
CA LEU A 84 1.46 -6.56 -12.78
C LEU A 84 2.40 -6.37 -11.61
N LEU A 85 3.14 -5.26 -11.62
CA LEU A 85 3.97 -4.80 -10.53
C LEU A 85 3.17 -3.81 -9.69
N ALA A 86 3.21 -3.99 -8.37
CA ALA A 86 2.71 -2.98 -7.47
C ALA A 86 3.45 -1.64 -7.71
N PRO A 87 2.81 -0.51 -7.46
CA PRO A 87 3.44 0.79 -7.60
C PRO A 87 4.76 0.84 -6.82
N PRO A 88 5.85 1.37 -7.39
CA PRO A 88 7.10 1.50 -6.67
C PRO A 88 6.92 2.51 -5.54
N VAL A 89 7.08 2.08 -4.30
CA VAL A 89 7.15 2.98 -3.16
C VAL A 89 8.54 3.62 -3.17
N GLN A 90 8.66 4.80 -3.77
CA GLN A 90 9.88 5.58 -3.65
C GLN A 90 9.81 6.36 -2.33
N THR A 91 10.66 5.98 -1.40
CA THR A 91 10.86 6.72 -0.16
C THR A 91 12.12 7.56 -0.28
N ARG A 92 12.00 8.86 -0.08
CA ARG A 92 13.14 9.75 0.08
C ARG A 92 13.29 10.06 1.56
N THR A 93 14.37 9.56 2.15
CA THR A 93 14.74 9.94 3.51
C THR A 93 15.59 11.20 3.45
N THR A 94 15.09 12.28 4.01
CA THR A 94 15.84 13.52 4.19
C THR A 94 16.28 13.57 5.65
N VAL A 95 17.58 13.70 5.87
CA VAL A 95 18.15 13.90 7.20
C VAL A 95 18.40 15.39 7.38
N THR A 96 17.79 15.97 8.38
CA THR A 96 18.01 17.37 8.80
C THR A 96 18.90 17.35 10.03
N GLU A 97 20.00 18.08 9.96
CA GLU A 97 20.94 18.26 11.08
C GLU A 97 20.52 19.45 11.95
N LEU A 98 20.41 19.22 13.24
CA LEU A 98 20.07 20.23 14.23
C LEU A 98 21.28 20.46 15.14
N PRO A 99 21.75 21.71 15.28
CA PRO A 99 22.86 22.02 16.18
C PRO A 99 22.43 21.83 17.64
N VAL A 100 23.28 21.16 18.41
CA VAL A 100 23.05 20.86 19.82
C VAL A 100 23.96 21.70 20.69
N LYS A 101 23.44 22.32 21.74
CA LYS A 101 24.26 22.97 22.76
C LYS A 101 24.65 21.96 23.82
N ILE A 102 25.94 21.96 24.18
CA ILE A 102 26.53 21.02 25.13
C ILE A 102 26.84 21.77 26.45
N PHE A 103 26.33 21.24 27.54
CA PHE A 103 26.58 21.72 28.88
C PHE A 103 27.25 20.65 29.74
N PRO A 104 28.59 20.76 29.98
CA PRO A 104 29.31 19.79 30.78
C PRO A 104 28.89 19.87 32.26
N LEU A 105 28.55 18.73 32.83
CA LEU A 105 28.24 18.60 34.24
C LEU A 105 29.39 17.88 34.95
N LYS A 106 29.95 18.52 35.97
CA LYS A 106 31.05 17.99 36.79
C LYS A 106 30.53 17.54 38.14
N SER A 107 31.12 16.47 38.70
CA SER A 107 30.85 16.00 40.05
C SER A 107 32.15 15.78 40.83
N ALA A 108 32.08 15.92 42.16
CA ALA A 108 33.23 15.67 43.03
C ALA A 108 33.65 14.19 42.98
N VAL A 109 34.96 13.93 42.99
CA VAL A 109 35.54 12.60 43.03
C VAL A 109 35.28 11.96 44.38
N GLY A 110 34.60 10.81 44.43
CA GLY A 110 34.38 10.03 45.66
C GLY A 110 32.92 9.74 46.01
N THR A 111 31.97 10.36 45.31
CA THR A 111 30.51 10.05 45.46
C THR A 111 30.06 9.07 44.41
N ALA A 112 30.39 7.83 44.52
CA ALA A 112 29.76 6.73 43.82
C ALA A 112 28.39 6.49 44.48
N GLY A 113 27.31 6.93 43.83
CA GLY A 113 25.96 6.75 44.33
C GLY A 113 25.46 7.90 45.19
N GLU A 114 24.47 8.63 44.69
CA GLU A 114 23.76 9.73 45.27
C GLU A 114 24.58 11.02 45.52
N ALA A 115 24.34 11.99 44.67
CA ALA A 115 24.79 13.36 44.90
C ALA A 115 24.02 13.96 46.10
N ALA A 116 24.25 13.43 47.29
CA ALA A 116 23.74 14.01 48.51
C ALA A 116 24.46 15.33 48.78
N GLY A 117 23.83 16.45 48.34
CA GLY A 117 24.23 17.82 48.63
C GLY A 117 24.76 18.66 47.47
N ALA A 118 24.90 18.13 46.27
CA ALA A 118 25.21 18.94 45.09
C ALA A 118 23.93 19.67 44.59
N ARG A 119 23.97 20.99 44.54
CA ARG A 119 22.88 21.79 44.03
C ARG A 119 23.08 22.05 42.55
N LEU A 120 22.19 21.51 41.71
CA LEU A 120 22.19 21.78 40.29
C LEU A 120 21.54 23.16 40.04
N ASP A 121 22.31 24.12 39.58
CA ASP A 121 21.84 25.47 39.18
C ASP A 121 21.61 25.48 37.68
N ILE A 122 20.35 25.46 37.27
CA ILE A 122 19.91 25.50 35.89
C ILE A 122 19.34 26.84 35.58
N ARG A 123 19.94 27.57 34.64
CA ARG A 123 19.43 28.86 34.15
C ARG A 123 18.88 28.72 32.73
N THR A 124 17.65 29.18 32.58
CA THR A 124 16.98 29.20 31.26
C THR A 124 16.58 30.64 30.92
N ASP A 125 16.48 30.98 29.64
CA ASP A 125 15.88 32.23 29.18
C ASP A 125 14.34 32.19 29.24
N GLY A 126 13.70 33.32 28.91
CA GLY A 126 12.24 33.44 28.93
C GLY A 126 11.50 32.52 27.94
N SER A 127 12.21 31.93 26.98
CA SER A 127 11.69 30.89 26.05
C SER A 127 11.93 29.48 26.59
N GLY A 128 12.54 29.33 27.76
CA GLY A 128 12.95 28.07 28.36
C GLY A 128 14.21 27.48 27.77
N ARG A 129 14.99 28.24 26.95
CA ARG A 129 16.25 27.78 26.38
C ARG A 129 17.34 27.72 27.45
N LEU A 130 18.10 26.67 27.49
CA LEU A 130 19.15 26.45 28.49
C LEU A 130 20.28 27.45 28.29
N LEU A 131 20.57 28.29 29.28
CA LEU A 131 21.66 29.26 29.29
C LEU A 131 22.92 28.69 29.97
N SER A 132 22.74 28.05 31.13
CA SER A 132 23.81 27.42 31.87
C SER A 132 23.33 26.30 32.77
N VAL A 133 24.16 25.28 32.93
CA VAL A 133 23.99 24.21 33.92
C VAL A 133 25.29 24.17 34.73
N ALA A 134 25.19 24.39 36.04
CA ALA A 134 26.34 24.33 36.92
C ALA A 134 26.00 23.47 38.15
N ASN A 135 26.96 22.73 38.62
CA ASN A 135 26.88 22.02 39.88
C ASN A 135 27.65 22.84 40.92
N SER A 136 26.98 23.32 41.96
CA SER A 136 27.63 24.04 43.02
C SER A 136 28.27 23.08 44.02
N PRO A 137 29.62 23.03 44.12
CA PRO A 137 30.29 22.12 45.05
C PRO A 137 29.95 22.47 46.48
N ALA A 138 29.81 21.48 47.33
CA ALA A 138 29.49 21.62 48.74
C ALA A 138 30.61 22.33 49.58
N SER A 139 31.86 22.36 49.03
CA SER A 139 32.98 23.08 49.66
C SER A 139 34.07 23.43 48.62
N PRO A 140 34.95 24.43 48.89
CA PRO A 140 36.06 24.80 48.00
C PRO A 140 37.08 23.66 47.78
N ALA A 141 37.27 22.77 48.74
CA ALA A 141 38.14 21.62 48.60
C ALA A 141 37.56 20.56 47.64
N ALA A 142 36.23 20.44 47.57
CA ALA A 142 35.55 19.53 46.61
C ALA A 142 35.61 20.05 45.18
N ALA A 143 35.68 21.35 44.95
CA ALA A 143 35.82 21.96 43.63
C ALA A 143 37.18 21.63 42.95
N ALA A 144 38.22 21.44 43.73
CA ALA A 144 39.57 21.11 43.21
C ALA A 144 39.66 19.68 42.66
N GLN A 145 38.68 18.78 42.92
CA GLN A 145 38.66 17.38 42.50
C GLN A 145 37.45 17.04 41.62
N GLU A 146 36.86 18.05 40.99
CA GLU A 146 35.72 17.83 40.08
C GLU A 146 36.14 17.13 38.78
N ARG A 147 35.42 16.11 38.39
CA ARG A 147 35.56 15.43 37.11
C ARG A 147 34.26 15.50 36.31
N LEU A 148 34.39 15.52 34.99
CA LEU A 148 33.25 15.44 34.10
C LEU A 148 32.47 14.15 34.39
N SER A 149 31.19 14.28 34.71
CA SER A 149 30.28 13.17 35.02
C SER A 149 29.27 12.93 33.89
N ASN A 150 28.66 14.00 33.39
CA ASN A 150 27.62 13.95 32.39
C ASN A 150 27.73 15.10 31.42
N LEU A 151 27.06 14.99 30.27
CA LEU A 151 26.78 16.11 29.38
C LEU A 151 25.28 16.31 29.31
N ILE A 152 24.83 17.53 29.54
CA ILE A 152 23.45 17.91 29.24
C ILE A 152 23.44 18.56 27.86
N LEU A 153 22.49 18.13 27.04
CA LEU A 153 22.28 18.61 25.69
C LEU A 153 20.99 19.39 25.62
N ASP A 154 21.01 20.57 25.00
CA ASP A 154 19.80 21.33 24.61
C ASP A 154 19.70 21.27 23.08
N ILE A 155 18.70 20.59 22.57
CA ILE A 155 18.43 20.44 21.14
C ILE A 155 17.65 21.63 20.58
N GLY A 156 17.12 22.45 21.49
CA GLY A 156 16.33 23.60 21.11
C GLY A 156 14.82 23.31 21.04
N SER A 157 14.08 24.39 20.83
CA SER A 157 12.61 24.33 20.72
C SER A 157 12.12 24.72 19.33
N ASP A 158 12.98 24.64 18.33
CA ASP A 158 12.60 24.98 16.97
C ASP A 158 11.51 24.01 16.50
N LYS A 159 10.39 24.60 16.09
CA LYS A 159 9.23 23.86 15.60
C LYS A 159 9.22 23.87 14.09
N ASP A 160 8.75 22.77 13.51
CA ASP A 160 8.54 22.68 12.08
C ASP A 160 7.37 23.60 11.63
N ALA A 161 7.10 23.61 10.31
CA ALA A 161 5.98 24.38 9.72
C ALA A 161 4.60 23.99 10.28
N ARG A 162 4.50 22.85 10.98
CA ARG A 162 3.28 22.35 11.64
C ARG A 162 3.22 22.72 13.13
N GLY A 163 4.27 23.38 13.65
CA GLY A 163 4.36 23.74 15.06
C GLY A 163 4.83 22.59 15.97
N GLU A 164 5.35 21.50 15.42
CA GLU A 164 5.85 20.34 16.16
C GLU A 164 7.38 20.34 16.25
N ALA A 165 7.90 19.85 17.39
CA ALA A 165 9.33 19.60 17.53
C ALA A 165 9.76 18.44 16.62
N PRO A 166 10.94 18.50 15.97
CA PRO A 166 11.44 17.43 15.13
C PRO A 166 11.71 16.17 15.95
N ALA A 167 11.37 15.00 15.40
CA ALA A 167 11.71 13.72 16.01
C ALA A 167 13.19 13.38 15.73
N ILE A 168 13.96 13.17 16.78
CA ILE A 168 15.38 12.87 16.70
C ILE A 168 15.57 11.38 16.51
N SER A 169 16.27 11.01 15.45
CA SER A 169 16.55 9.61 15.06
C SER A 169 17.99 9.18 15.33
N ALA A 170 18.92 10.13 15.51
CA ALA A 170 20.28 9.86 15.90
C ALA A 170 20.98 11.08 16.49
N LEU A 171 22.05 10.81 17.23
CA LEU A 171 23.05 11.80 17.63
C LEU A 171 24.38 11.46 16.99
N ARG A 172 25.03 12.42 16.35
CA ARG A 172 26.36 12.29 15.76
C ARG A 172 27.37 13.10 16.59
N PHE A 173 28.48 12.47 16.91
CA PHE A 173 29.51 13.00 17.81
C PHE A 173 30.79 13.29 17.04
N GLU A 174 31.44 14.38 17.37
CA GLU A 174 32.74 14.78 16.82
C GLU A 174 33.74 14.93 17.97
N LEU A 175 34.91 14.27 17.83
CA LEU A 175 35.97 14.36 18.83
C LEU A 175 36.67 15.72 18.80
N PRO A 176 37.20 16.18 19.94
CA PRO A 176 38.13 17.31 19.95
C PRO A 176 39.35 17.07 19.05
N PRO A 177 39.85 18.12 18.37
CA PRO A 177 41.03 18.01 17.57
C PRO A 177 42.23 17.47 18.39
N GLY A 178 43.01 16.58 17.78
CA GLY A 178 44.19 16.00 18.44
C GLY A 178 43.90 14.81 19.36
N THR A 179 42.65 14.32 19.44
CA THR A 179 42.34 13.07 20.15
C THR A 179 42.67 11.89 19.24
N PRO A 180 43.75 11.10 19.51
CA PRO A 180 44.24 10.10 18.55
C PRO A 180 43.33 8.88 18.39
N SER A 181 42.74 8.42 19.48
CA SER A 181 41.75 7.36 19.50
C SER A 181 40.89 7.46 20.75
N TYR A 182 39.66 7.00 20.64
CA TYR A 182 38.68 7.04 21.70
C TYR A 182 37.72 5.87 21.59
N SER A 183 37.38 5.27 22.74
CA SER A 183 36.32 4.26 22.83
C SER A 183 35.56 4.47 24.13
N ALA A 184 34.24 4.49 24.05
CA ALA A 184 33.36 4.67 25.21
C ALA A 184 31.99 4.06 24.97
N GLN A 185 31.38 3.54 26.02
CA GLN A 185 29.97 3.17 26.05
C GLN A 185 29.17 4.26 26.73
N LEU A 186 28.28 4.89 25.98
CA LEU A 186 27.42 5.98 26.43
C LEU A 186 26.02 5.47 26.72
N TRP A 187 25.38 6.14 27.68
CA TRP A 187 23.97 5.99 28.03
C TRP A 187 23.26 7.33 27.79
N LEU A 188 22.08 7.27 27.20
CA LEU A 188 21.27 8.44 26.89
C LEU A 188 19.95 8.39 27.63
N GLU A 189 19.64 9.48 28.32
CA GLU A 189 18.35 9.76 28.91
C GLU A 189 17.82 11.06 28.30
N THR A 190 16.51 11.16 28.13
CA THR A 190 15.85 12.33 27.52
C THR A 190 14.84 12.95 28.48
N SER A 191 14.57 14.24 28.31
CA SER A 191 13.64 15.01 29.14
C SER A 191 13.09 16.20 28.37
N ASP A 192 11.89 16.64 28.71
CA ASP A 192 11.31 17.90 28.22
C ASP A 192 11.41 19.04 29.23
N ASP A 193 11.65 18.75 30.52
CA ASP A 193 11.58 19.71 31.63
C ASP A 193 12.85 19.73 32.50
N LEU A 194 13.87 18.93 32.22
CA LEU A 194 15.10 18.74 33.01
C LEU A 194 14.87 18.13 34.40
N GLN A 195 13.65 17.71 34.73
CA GLN A 195 13.30 17.13 36.00
C GLN A 195 13.01 15.62 35.87
N HIS A 196 12.25 15.26 34.86
CA HIS A 196 11.86 13.89 34.57
C HIS A 196 12.71 13.33 33.43
N TRP A 197 13.45 12.27 33.71
CA TRP A 197 14.38 11.68 32.76
C TRP A 197 13.95 10.25 32.40
N GLU A 198 13.87 9.99 31.10
CA GLU A 198 13.53 8.67 30.56
C GLU A 198 14.74 8.08 29.84
N SER A 199 15.01 6.81 30.10
CA SER A 199 16.08 6.06 29.41
C SER A 199 15.69 5.80 27.96
N THR A 200 16.48 6.35 27.04
CA THR A 200 16.15 6.30 25.61
C THR A 200 17.07 5.39 24.83
N GLY A 201 18.35 5.22 25.24
CA GLY A 201 19.26 4.40 24.49
C GLY A 201 20.66 4.30 25.07
N ALA A 202 21.45 3.44 24.43
CA ALA A 202 22.89 3.30 24.67
C ALA A 202 23.60 3.10 23.34
N ALA A 203 24.85 3.53 23.25
CA ALA A 203 25.69 3.26 22.09
C ALA A 203 27.16 3.13 22.51
N GLU A 204 27.89 2.32 21.76
CA GLU A 204 29.34 2.27 21.80
C GLU A 204 29.89 3.17 20.70
N LEU A 205 30.65 4.17 21.09
CA LEU A 205 31.34 5.08 20.21
C LEU A 205 32.80 4.70 20.13
N ASN A 206 33.34 4.65 18.91
CA ASN A 206 34.73 4.26 18.67
C ASN A 206 35.35 5.17 17.61
N TRP A 207 36.56 5.62 17.87
CA TRP A 207 37.47 6.23 16.89
C TRP A 207 38.82 5.55 17.07
N LEU A 208 39.17 4.69 16.15
CA LEU A 208 40.37 3.89 16.20
C LEU A 208 41.26 4.30 15.01
N ALA A 209 42.50 4.65 15.30
CA ALA A 209 43.54 4.93 14.28
C ALA A 209 44.59 3.85 14.34
N ASN A 210 45.02 3.34 13.18
CA ASN A 210 46.15 2.45 13.07
C ASN A 210 47.44 3.20 12.85
N ALA A 211 48.58 2.48 12.81
CA ALA A 211 49.91 3.06 12.58
C ALA A 211 50.05 3.76 11.21
N ASN A 212 49.20 3.45 10.24
CA ASN A 212 49.20 4.03 8.90
C ASN A 212 48.22 5.21 8.76
N ALA A 213 47.65 5.71 9.87
CA ALA A 213 46.69 6.77 9.93
C ALA A 213 45.31 6.44 9.29
N ASP A 214 45.04 5.16 8.99
CA ASP A 214 43.69 4.76 8.65
C ASP A 214 42.78 4.82 9.90
N THR A 215 41.58 5.32 9.75
CA THR A 215 40.65 5.50 10.86
C THR A 215 39.41 4.66 10.68
N LEU A 216 39.01 3.94 11.73
CA LEU A 216 37.72 3.28 11.84
C LEU A 216 36.93 4.01 12.91
N SER A 217 35.76 4.53 12.54
CA SER A 217 34.92 5.28 13.50
C SER A 217 33.47 4.81 13.50
N ASN A 218 32.94 4.65 14.71
CA ASN A 218 31.51 4.62 14.98
C ASN A 218 31.17 5.84 15.83
N SER A 219 30.78 6.91 15.19
CA SER A 219 30.52 8.22 15.82
C SER A 219 29.03 8.53 15.97
N ARG A 220 28.15 7.56 15.74
CA ARG A 220 26.71 7.79 15.65
C ARG A 220 25.94 6.90 16.62
N MET A 221 25.11 7.51 17.44
CA MET A 221 24.14 6.83 18.31
C MET A 221 22.77 6.86 17.62
N VAL A 222 22.31 5.72 17.15
CA VAL A 222 20.97 5.57 16.52
C VAL A 222 19.92 5.42 17.61
N LEU A 223 18.81 6.15 17.47
CA LEU A 223 17.70 6.17 18.41
C LEU A 223 16.42 5.71 17.72
N GLN A 224 15.49 5.16 18.48
CA GLN A 224 14.12 5.14 18.06
C GLN A 224 13.63 6.60 17.98
N ALA A 225 13.12 7.02 16.82
CA ALA A 225 12.72 8.41 16.58
C ALA A 225 11.78 8.90 17.70
N ALA A 226 12.25 9.88 18.49
CA ALA A 226 11.53 10.42 19.63
C ALA A 226 11.63 11.95 19.65
N ARG A 227 10.61 12.60 20.20
CA ARG A 227 10.60 14.05 20.42
C ARG A 227 10.99 14.32 21.85
N PHE A 228 12.04 15.09 22.05
CA PHE A 228 12.51 15.55 23.34
C PHE A 228 13.31 16.83 23.18
N ARG A 229 13.36 17.63 24.21
CA ARG A 229 14.07 18.90 24.21
C ARG A 229 15.48 18.79 24.76
N TYR A 230 15.65 18.03 25.83
CA TYR A 230 16.91 17.87 26.53
C TYR A 230 17.34 16.41 26.52
N ALA A 231 18.66 16.19 26.46
CA ALA A 231 19.22 14.88 26.65
C ALA A 231 20.36 14.91 27.65
N ARG A 232 20.57 13.83 28.38
CA ARG A 232 21.67 13.63 29.30
C ARG A 232 22.48 12.43 28.86
N ILE A 233 23.77 12.67 28.65
CA ILE A 233 24.73 11.61 28.32
C ILE A 233 25.55 11.26 29.55
N SER A 234 25.64 9.99 29.89
CA SER A 234 26.51 9.44 30.91
C SER A 234 27.38 8.33 30.33
N TRP A 235 28.54 8.11 30.96
CA TRP A 235 29.50 7.08 30.53
C TRP A 235 29.29 5.79 31.38
N ARG A 236 29.10 4.68 30.68
CA ARG A 236 29.16 3.34 31.31
C ARG A 236 30.60 2.80 31.32
N SER A 237 31.35 3.10 30.26
CA SER A 237 32.78 2.75 30.17
C SER A 237 33.50 3.81 29.29
N GLY A 238 34.83 3.84 29.38
CA GLY A 238 35.66 4.84 28.72
C GLY A 238 35.87 6.10 29.57
N THR A 239 36.71 6.99 29.08
CA THR A 239 37.05 8.25 29.77
C THR A 239 36.06 9.34 29.38
N PRO A 240 35.36 9.98 30.34
CA PRO A 240 34.50 11.12 30.03
C PRO A 240 35.27 12.25 29.37
N LEU A 241 34.71 12.78 28.27
CA LEU A 241 35.25 13.95 27.58
C LEU A 241 34.13 14.83 27.05
N VAL A 242 34.44 16.10 26.80
CA VAL A 242 33.53 17.03 26.12
C VAL A 242 33.79 16.91 24.63
N PHE A 243 32.79 16.49 23.87
CA PHE A 243 32.87 16.41 22.43
C PHE A 243 33.00 17.80 21.80
N ALA A 244 33.74 17.93 20.71
CA ALA A 244 33.86 19.20 19.99
C ALA A 244 32.51 19.66 19.45
N ARG A 245 31.70 18.71 18.96
CA ARG A 245 30.38 18.94 18.43
C ARG A 245 29.50 17.73 18.64
N ILE A 246 28.24 17.96 18.91
CA ILE A 246 27.17 16.95 18.83
C ILE A 246 26.10 17.52 17.94
N VAL A 247 25.62 16.70 16.99
CA VAL A 247 24.56 17.05 16.04
C VAL A 247 23.42 16.08 16.25
N ALA A 248 22.22 16.58 16.42
CA ALA A 248 21.03 15.78 16.41
C ALA A 248 20.51 15.64 14.97
N GLU A 249 20.21 14.42 14.56
CA GLU A 249 19.68 14.11 13.24
C GLU A 249 18.19 13.79 13.33
N SER A 250 17.41 14.51 12.55
CA SER A 250 16.00 14.23 12.36
C SER A 250 15.82 13.62 10.97
N ALA A 251 15.46 12.35 10.91
CA ALA A 251 15.16 11.68 9.65
C ALA A 251 13.66 11.80 9.34
N SER A 252 13.34 12.46 8.25
CA SER A 252 11.99 12.51 7.69
C SER A 252 11.94 11.67 6.43
N THR A 253 11.11 10.63 6.44
CA THR A 253 10.89 9.79 5.26
C THR A 253 9.62 10.26 4.57
N ALA A 254 9.79 10.91 3.43
CA ALA A 254 8.68 11.25 2.55
C ALA A 254 8.55 10.19 1.46
N LYS A 255 7.35 9.69 1.22
CA LYS A 255 7.08 8.94 -0.01
C LYS A 255 7.20 9.93 -1.16
N THR A 256 8.23 9.77 -1.99
CA THR A 256 8.36 10.55 -3.23
C THR A 256 7.34 9.99 -4.20
N GLY A 257 6.27 10.75 -4.46
CA GLY A 257 5.14 10.24 -5.21
C GLY A 257 5.49 9.97 -6.67
N THR A 258 5.29 8.74 -7.10
CA THR A 258 4.91 8.46 -8.49
C THR A 258 3.70 9.34 -8.82
N PRO A 259 3.61 9.93 -10.03
CA PRO A 259 2.45 10.74 -10.38
C PRO A 259 1.16 9.96 -10.11
N LEU A 260 0.26 10.57 -9.34
CA LEU A 260 -1.03 9.97 -9.01
C LEU A 260 -2.00 10.15 -10.18
N ASP A 261 -2.81 9.15 -10.44
CA ASP A 261 -4.02 9.31 -11.22
C ASP A 261 -5.14 9.80 -10.30
N THR A 262 -5.98 10.68 -10.80
CA THR A 262 -7.04 11.33 -10.01
C THR A 262 -8.33 11.34 -10.78
N ILE A 263 -9.43 11.00 -10.13
CA ILE A 263 -10.77 11.19 -10.64
C ILE A 263 -11.63 11.98 -9.66
N THR A 264 -12.68 12.59 -10.19
CA THR A 264 -13.68 13.31 -9.40
C THR A 264 -15.00 12.58 -9.49
N LEU A 265 -15.55 12.20 -8.33
CA LEU A 265 -16.82 11.51 -8.19
C LEU A 265 -17.90 12.49 -7.75
N GLN A 266 -19.05 12.45 -8.41
CA GLN A 266 -20.17 13.31 -8.05
C GLN A 266 -20.97 12.71 -6.90
N PRO A 267 -21.48 13.56 -5.97
CA PRO A 267 -22.28 13.08 -4.84
C PRO A 267 -23.68 12.70 -5.27
N THR A 268 -24.21 11.70 -4.58
CA THR A 268 -25.64 11.40 -4.55
C THR A 268 -26.09 11.36 -3.09
N THR A 269 -27.22 12.00 -2.78
CA THR A 269 -27.73 11.97 -1.41
C THR A 269 -28.23 10.56 -1.06
N ALA A 270 -27.84 10.04 0.08
CA ALA A 270 -28.33 8.76 0.59
C ALA A 270 -29.81 8.84 1.00
N ARG A 271 -30.45 7.69 1.18
CA ARG A 271 -31.88 7.63 1.61
C ARG A 271 -32.15 8.28 2.97
N ASN A 272 -31.16 8.39 3.83
CA ASN A 272 -31.28 9.08 5.13
C ASN A 272 -31.29 10.61 5.01
N GLY A 273 -31.07 11.18 3.82
CA GLY A 273 -31.08 12.62 3.56
C GLY A 273 -29.88 13.39 4.09
N THR A 274 -28.97 12.75 4.81
CA THR A 274 -27.80 13.39 5.43
C THR A 274 -26.48 12.96 4.82
N ASP A 275 -26.34 11.67 4.51
CA ASP A 275 -25.09 11.12 3.99
C ASP A 275 -24.97 11.37 2.48
N LEU A 276 -23.75 11.63 2.02
CA LEU A 276 -23.42 11.72 0.60
C LEU A 276 -22.74 10.42 0.17
N VAL A 277 -23.14 9.90 -0.98
CA VAL A 277 -22.62 8.67 -1.55
C VAL A 277 -21.94 8.97 -2.88
N TYR A 278 -20.71 8.49 -3.05
CA TYR A 278 -19.92 8.61 -4.25
C TYR A 278 -19.63 7.22 -4.80
N ARG A 279 -19.80 7.03 -6.12
CA ARG A 279 -19.62 5.72 -6.75
C ARG A 279 -18.64 5.80 -7.90
N SER A 280 -17.75 4.80 -7.94
CA SER A 280 -16.89 4.50 -9.09
C SER A 280 -17.38 3.22 -9.78
N SER A 281 -16.92 2.99 -11.01
CA SER A 281 -17.27 1.78 -11.80
C SER A 281 -16.70 0.50 -11.21
N ILE A 282 -15.54 0.60 -10.54
CA ILE A 282 -14.86 -0.49 -9.84
C ILE A 282 -14.25 0.01 -8.53
N ALA A 283 -13.80 -0.92 -7.69
CA ALA A 283 -13.05 -0.61 -6.48
C ALA A 283 -11.61 -0.19 -6.83
N ILE A 284 -11.40 1.12 -6.95
CA ILE A 284 -10.09 1.72 -7.23
C ILE A 284 -9.23 1.70 -5.95
N PRO A 285 -7.90 1.44 -6.03
CA PRO A 285 -6.97 1.45 -4.88
C PRO A 285 -6.64 2.90 -4.43
N VAL A 286 -7.55 3.55 -3.71
CA VAL A 286 -7.43 4.95 -3.33
C VAL A 286 -6.43 5.13 -2.20
N GLU A 287 -5.46 6.04 -2.37
CA GLU A 287 -4.45 6.41 -1.39
C GLU A 287 -4.60 7.86 -0.88
N ARG A 288 -5.31 8.70 -1.62
CA ARG A 288 -5.57 10.10 -1.22
C ARG A 288 -6.98 10.51 -1.55
N ILE A 289 -7.54 11.31 -0.65
CA ILE A 289 -8.91 11.81 -0.78
C ILE A 289 -8.91 13.33 -0.56
N GLY A 290 -9.60 14.02 -1.46
CA GLY A 290 -9.87 15.45 -1.36
C GLY A 290 -11.33 15.77 -1.64
N MET A 291 -11.74 16.98 -1.30
CA MET A 291 -13.06 17.49 -1.66
C MET A 291 -12.95 18.76 -2.50
N GLN A 292 -13.77 18.82 -3.53
CA GLN A 292 -13.87 19.98 -4.41
C GLN A 292 -15.19 20.71 -4.13
N PHE A 293 -15.09 22.00 -3.83
CA PHE A 293 -16.23 22.85 -3.54
C PHE A 293 -16.42 23.86 -4.69
N ASP A 294 -17.64 23.97 -5.18
CA ASP A 294 -17.98 24.99 -6.18
C ASP A 294 -18.08 26.38 -5.55
N ALA A 295 -18.58 26.45 -4.31
CA ALA A 295 -18.70 27.70 -3.55
C ALA A 295 -17.44 27.98 -2.72
N ALA A 296 -17.14 29.26 -2.49
CA ALA A 296 -16.17 29.73 -1.52
C ALA A 296 -16.81 29.85 -0.11
N ASN A 297 -15.96 29.97 0.90
CA ASN A 297 -16.34 30.11 2.32
C ASN A 297 -17.15 28.93 2.84
N VAL A 298 -16.71 27.74 2.49
CA VAL A 298 -17.27 26.47 2.95
C VAL A 298 -16.31 25.79 3.93
N VAL A 299 -16.85 25.28 5.02
CA VAL A 299 -16.17 24.41 5.99
C VAL A 299 -17.02 23.15 6.11
N PHE A 300 -16.43 21.99 5.87
CA PHE A 300 -17.13 20.73 5.75
C PHE A 300 -16.49 19.64 6.63
N PRO A 301 -16.90 19.52 7.90
CA PRO A 301 -16.52 18.43 8.78
C PRO A 301 -17.17 17.14 8.31
N VAL A 302 -16.37 16.08 8.12
CA VAL A 302 -16.89 14.84 7.53
C VAL A 302 -16.14 13.61 8.05
N VAL A 303 -16.87 12.51 8.20
CA VAL A 303 -16.31 11.17 8.35
C VAL A 303 -16.54 10.41 7.04
N LEU A 304 -15.46 10.17 6.31
CA LEU A 304 -15.44 9.37 5.08
C LEU A 304 -15.18 7.90 5.40
N GLY A 305 -15.88 7.02 4.73
CA GLY A 305 -15.72 5.59 4.91
C GLY A 305 -16.48 4.77 3.88
N ARG A 306 -16.62 3.48 4.16
CA ARG A 306 -17.34 2.53 3.33
C ARG A 306 -18.23 1.63 4.18
N TYR A 307 -19.19 0.97 3.54
CA TYR A 307 -19.95 -0.09 4.19
C TYR A 307 -19.36 -1.45 3.84
N GLU A 308 -19.15 -2.27 4.86
CA GLU A 308 -18.72 -3.67 4.71
C GLU A 308 -19.82 -4.60 5.25
N GLN A 309 -19.97 -5.73 4.58
CA GLN A 309 -20.85 -6.79 5.02
C GLN A 309 -20.13 -7.67 6.04
N LEU A 310 -20.63 -7.70 7.27
CA LEU A 310 -20.07 -8.57 8.29
C LEU A 310 -20.47 -10.04 8.03
N PRO A 311 -19.54 -10.99 8.19
CA PRO A 311 -19.86 -12.39 8.12
C PRO A 311 -20.82 -12.77 9.26
N SER A 312 -21.97 -13.35 8.91
CA SER A 312 -22.95 -13.83 9.89
C SER A 312 -22.35 -14.97 10.70
N ARG A 313 -22.20 -14.78 12.02
CA ARG A 313 -21.65 -15.79 12.96
C ARG A 313 -22.62 -16.92 13.31
N HIS A 314 -23.87 -16.86 12.88
CA HIS A 314 -24.90 -17.84 13.27
C HIS A 314 -25.42 -18.63 12.07
N ARG A 315 -25.08 -19.92 12.03
CA ARG A 315 -25.47 -20.88 10.97
C ARG A 315 -26.96 -21.32 10.99
N ARG A 316 -27.82 -20.73 11.77
CA ARG A 316 -29.17 -21.36 12.01
C ARG A 316 -30.40 -20.55 11.69
N HIS A 317 -30.39 -19.37 11.16
CA HIS A 317 -31.54 -18.73 10.53
C HIS A 317 -31.06 -17.75 9.48
N GLN A 318 -31.80 -17.56 8.39
CA GLN A 318 -31.56 -16.59 7.32
C GLN A 318 -31.46 -15.17 7.92
N SER A 319 -30.32 -14.84 8.51
CA SER A 319 -30.06 -13.50 8.99
C SER A 319 -29.70 -12.65 7.78
N GLN A 320 -30.42 -11.58 7.59
CA GLN A 320 -30.09 -10.56 6.59
C GLN A 320 -28.64 -10.09 6.81
N PRO A 321 -27.90 -9.82 5.74
CA PRO A 321 -26.54 -9.33 5.85
C PRO A 321 -26.50 -8.04 6.67
N VAL A 322 -25.65 -8.01 7.70
CA VAL A 322 -25.45 -6.82 8.53
C VAL A 322 -24.37 -5.98 7.87
N TRP A 323 -24.73 -4.78 7.47
CA TRP A 323 -23.78 -3.80 6.92
C TRP A 323 -23.27 -2.89 8.02
N GLN A 324 -21.95 -2.84 8.17
CA GLN A 324 -21.27 -1.95 9.11
C GLN A 324 -20.53 -0.84 8.37
N PHE A 325 -20.66 0.39 8.86
CA PHE A 325 -19.86 1.50 8.37
C PHE A 325 -18.45 1.43 8.96
N ILE A 326 -17.46 1.40 8.09
CA ILE A 326 -16.03 1.42 8.45
C ILE A 326 -15.51 2.81 8.11
N PRO A 327 -15.16 3.63 9.11
CA PRO A 327 -14.56 4.94 8.88
C PRO A 327 -13.12 4.76 8.38
N VAL A 328 -12.74 5.55 7.38
CA VAL A 328 -11.38 5.58 6.79
C VAL A 328 -10.69 6.90 7.12
N LEU A 329 -11.43 8.01 7.09
CA LEU A 329 -10.88 9.35 7.32
C LEU A 329 -11.89 10.19 8.10
N ASN A 330 -11.42 10.85 9.17
CA ASN A 330 -12.18 11.85 9.91
C ASN A 330 -11.42 13.19 9.84
N THR A 331 -11.98 14.17 9.14
CA THR A 331 -11.31 15.44 8.89
C THR A 331 -12.29 16.55 8.54
N THR A 332 -11.78 17.76 8.40
CA THR A 332 -12.54 18.92 7.93
C THR A 332 -11.92 19.44 6.65
N PHE A 333 -12.67 19.38 5.57
CA PHE A 333 -12.31 20.03 4.31
C PHE A 333 -12.86 21.45 4.28
N TYR A 334 -12.16 22.36 3.63
CA TYR A 334 -12.59 23.74 3.55
C TYR A 334 -12.10 24.43 2.26
N ARG A 335 -12.81 25.47 1.89
CA ARG A 335 -12.41 26.46 0.90
C ARG A 335 -12.84 27.84 1.41
N ILE A 336 -11.90 28.66 1.85
CA ILE A 336 -12.13 29.94 2.46
C ILE A 336 -11.43 31.03 1.63
N SER A 337 -12.17 32.07 1.24
CA SER A 337 -11.62 33.24 0.58
C SER A 337 -11.73 34.44 1.52
N GLN A 338 -10.61 35.06 1.86
CA GLN A 338 -10.55 36.23 2.72
C GLN A 338 -9.60 37.27 2.12
N GLN A 339 -10.07 38.49 1.92
CA GLN A 339 -9.28 39.58 1.34
C GLN A 339 -8.57 39.23 0.02
N GLY A 340 -9.24 38.49 -0.85
CA GLY A 340 -8.66 38.04 -2.13
C GLY A 340 -7.69 36.86 -2.04
N VAL A 341 -7.39 36.36 -0.86
CA VAL A 341 -6.56 35.16 -0.64
C VAL A 341 -7.45 33.96 -0.44
N GLU A 342 -7.29 32.94 -1.29
CA GLU A 342 -7.98 31.67 -1.16
C GLU A 342 -7.14 30.66 -0.36
N ARG A 343 -7.75 30.05 0.64
CA ARG A 343 -7.21 28.93 1.42
C ARG A 343 -8.11 27.73 1.24
N LYS A 344 -7.55 26.60 0.87
CA LYS A 344 -8.25 25.32 0.72
C LYS A 344 -7.51 24.20 1.42
N SER A 345 -8.23 23.19 1.86
CA SER A 345 -7.65 21.98 2.39
C SER A 345 -6.93 21.19 1.30
N ASP A 346 -5.80 20.60 1.66
CA ASP A 346 -5.08 19.65 0.81
C ASP A 346 -5.80 18.29 0.80
N ASP A 347 -5.44 17.44 -0.18
CA ASP A 347 -5.86 16.05 -0.20
C ASP A 347 -5.22 15.28 0.97
N ALA A 348 -6.05 14.63 1.77
CA ALA A 348 -5.62 13.80 2.87
C ALA A 348 -5.10 12.45 2.36
N ALA A 349 -3.95 12.01 2.88
CA ALA A 349 -3.46 10.66 2.65
C ALA A 349 -4.23 9.67 3.54
N ILE A 350 -4.56 8.52 2.98
CA ILE A 350 -5.21 7.41 3.68
C ILE A 350 -4.42 6.12 3.44
N GLU A 351 -4.70 5.08 4.21
CA GLU A 351 -4.27 3.72 3.87
C GLU A 351 -4.98 3.28 2.58
N GLU A 352 -4.24 2.58 1.69
CA GLU A 352 -4.78 2.10 0.42
C GLU A 352 -6.11 1.37 0.64
N THR A 353 -7.16 1.92 0.09
CA THR A 353 -8.52 1.44 0.32
C THR A 353 -9.22 1.16 -1.00
N HIS A 354 -9.65 -0.09 -1.18
CA HIS A 354 -10.41 -0.55 -2.33
C HIS A 354 -11.91 -0.49 -2.03
N THR A 355 -12.63 0.40 -2.70
CA THR A 355 -14.11 0.44 -2.61
C THR A 355 -14.72 1.08 -3.84
N GLU A 356 -15.85 0.56 -4.28
CA GLU A 356 -16.68 1.17 -5.33
C GLU A 356 -17.58 2.28 -4.79
N THR A 357 -17.82 2.27 -3.48
CA THR A 357 -18.76 3.20 -2.87
C THR A 357 -18.17 3.84 -1.65
N TRP A 358 -17.94 5.15 -1.74
CA TRP A 358 -17.57 5.99 -0.63
C TRP A 358 -18.78 6.64 0.00
N VAL A 359 -18.81 6.74 1.30
CA VAL A 359 -19.88 7.39 2.06
C VAL A 359 -19.28 8.49 2.92
N ALA A 360 -19.77 9.70 2.73
CA ALA A 360 -19.44 10.85 3.57
C ALA A 360 -20.58 11.07 4.56
N LYS A 361 -20.29 10.87 5.85
CA LYS A 361 -21.23 11.15 6.94
C LYS A 361 -20.99 12.55 7.47
N THR A 362 -22.04 13.37 7.48
CA THR A 362 -22.03 14.70 8.07
C THR A 362 -22.90 14.70 9.31
N GLN A 363 -22.60 15.56 10.27
CA GLN A 363 -23.39 15.66 11.49
C GLN A 363 -24.80 16.21 11.24
N HIS A 364 -24.96 17.03 10.19
CA HIS A 364 -26.23 17.66 9.80
C HIS A 364 -26.38 17.59 8.29
N ALA A 365 -27.63 17.61 7.81
CA ALA A 365 -27.89 17.74 6.39
C ALA A 365 -27.20 19.00 5.84
N SER A 366 -26.28 18.80 4.91
CA SER A 366 -25.53 19.91 4.31
C SER A 366 -26.20 20.33 3.00
N ALA A 367 -26.40 21.63 2.84
CA ALA A 367 -26.77 22.20 1.55
C ALA A 367 -25.64 22.11 0.53
N VAL A 368 -24.40 21.89 0.98
CA VAL A 368 -23.22 21.76 0.14
C VAL A 368 -23.01 20.29 -0.21
N GLN A 369 -22.91 20.02 -1.49
CA GLN A 369 -22.68 18.69 -2.03
C GLN A 369 -21.33 18.68 -2.81
N PRO A 370 -20.19 18.61 -2.08
CA PRO A 370 -18.89 18.68 -2.73
C PRO A 370 -18.63 17.43 -3.55
N ALA A 371 -17.90 17.59 -4.67
CA ALA A 371 -17.40 16.45 -5.42
C ALA A 371 -16.21 15.82 -4.68
N LEU A 372 -16.14 14.48 -4.67
CA LEU A 372 -15.07 13.72 -4.04
C LEU A 372 -13.94 13.48 -5.05
N ARG A 373 -12.75 13.96 -4.74
CA ARG A 373 -11.54 13.71 -5.51
C ARG A 373 -10.80 12.54 -4.88
N VAL A 374 -10.60 11.46 -5.64
CA VAL A 374 -9.86 10.29 -5.21
C VAL A 374 -8.65 10.09 -6.11
N SER A 375 -7.51 9.76 -5.48
CA SER A 375 -6.24 9.60 -6.19
C SER A 375 -5.56 8.31 -5.77
N TRP A 376 -4.87 7.68 -6.73
CA TRP A 376 -4.12 6.44 -6.53
C TRP A 376 -2.84 6.42 -7.35
N THR A 377 -1.92 5.56 -6.98
CA THR A 377 -0.72 5.28 -7.74
C THR A 377 -0.99 4.13 -8.71
N PRO A 378 -0.89 4.34 -10.03
CA PRO A 378 -1.12 3.26 -10.99
C PRO A 378 -0.06 2.16 -10.89
N SER A 379 -0.50 0.92 -11.05
CA SER A 379 0.36 -0.24 -11.21
C SER A 379 1.15 -0.17 -12.51
N THR A 380 2.26 -0.88 -12.58
CA THR A 380 3.06 -1.04 -13.80
C THR A 380 2.82 -2.41 -14.39
N LEU A 381 2.47 -2.47 -15.67
CA LEU A 381 2.40 -3.71 -16.43
C LEU A 381 3.79 -4.02 -16.99
N LEU A 382 4.33 -5.18 -16.65
CA LEU A 382 5.57 -5.72 -17.19
C LEU A 382 5.22 -6.62 -18.36
N LEU A 383 5.69 -6.28 -19.56
CA LEU A 383 5.41 -6.98 -20.80
C LEU A 383 6.65 -7.71 -21.29
N LEU A 384 6.52 -9.00 -21.58
CA LEU A 384 7.55 -9.77 -22.30
C LEU A 384 7.33 -9.61 -23.82
N ALA A 385 8.05 -8.68 -24.43
CA ALA A 385 7.93 -8.39 -25.85
C ALA A 385 8.53 -9.51 -26.72
N ASN A 386 7.74 -10.00 -27.67
CA ASN A 386 8.13 -11.07 -28.59
C ASN A 386 8.57 -10.57 -29.98
N GLY A 387 8.83 -9.27 -30.13
CA GLY A 387 9.21 -8.62 -31.40
C GLY A 387 8.07 -8.45 -32.41
N LYS A 388 6.84 -8.84 -32.07
CA LYS A 388 5.66 -8.78 -32.96
C LYS A 388 4.73 -7.63 -32.60
N GLY A 389 5.29 -6.42 -32.41
CA GLY A 389 4.50 -5.22 -32.21
C GLY A 389 3.73 -4.79 -33.47
N PRO A 390 2.78 -3.85 -33.39
CA PRO A 390 2.32 -3.19 -32.17
C PRO A 390 1.50 -4.13 -31.27
N TYR A 391 1.61 -3.92 -29.94
CA TYR A 391 0.85 -4.69 -28.96
C TYR A 391 -0.49 -4.01 -28.66
N ARG A 392 -1.43 -4.78 -28.11
CA ARG A 392 -2.75 -4.26 -27.69
C ARG A 392 -3.06 -4.77 -26.28
N LEU A 393 -3.30 -3.85 -25.39
CA LEU A 393 -3.84 -4.12 -24.06
C LEU A 393 -5.37 -4.13 -24.16
N ALA A 394 -6.02 -5.26 -23.87
CA ALA A 394 -7.46 -5.41 -23.87
C ALA A 394 -7.98 -5.62 -22.44
N PHE A 395 -9.16 -5.05 -22.12
CA PHE A 395 -9.79 -5.12 -20.81
C PHE A 395 -11.30 -4.88 -20.90
N GLY A 396 -12.00 -5.02 -19.76
CA GLY A 396 -13.44 -4.80 -19.68
C GLY A 396 -14.26 -6.02 -20.09
N ARG A 397 -13.76 -7.23 -19.86
CA ARG A 397 -14.50 -8.48 -20.06
C ARG A 397 -14.83 -9.10 -18.72
N ALA A 398 -16.13 -9.35 -18.48
CA ALA A 398 -16.59 -10.07 -17.30
C ALA A 398 -16.16 -11.55 -17.35
N ASP A 399 -16.03 -12.17 -16.18
CA ASP A 399 -15.80 -13.61 -15.99
C ASP A 399 -14.54 -14.15 -16.71
N THR A 400 -13.46 -13.36 -16.72
CA THR A 400 -12.17 -13.77 -17.27
C THR A 400 -11.28 -14.35 -16.16
N GLU A 401 -10.59 -15.45 -16.46
CA GLU A 401 -9.50 -15.92 -15.61
C GLU A 401 -8.31 -14.95 -15.70
N ARG A 402 -7.66 -14.73 -14.57
CA ARG A 402 -6.50 -13.82 -14.49
C ARG A 402 -5.36 -14.34 -15.38
N ALA A 403 -5.05 -13.58 -16.43
CA ALA A 403 -3.95 -13.89 -17.36
C ALA A 403 -2.58 -13.39 -16.88
N ALA A 404 -2.53 -12.47 -15.92
CA ALA A 404 -1.28 -11.92 -15.38
C ALA A 404 -0.49 -12.99 -14.61
N LEU A 405 0.77 -13.16 -14.97
CA LEU A 405 1.72 -14.04 -14.29
C LEU A 405 2.37 -13.34 -13.10
N GLN A 406 3.15 -14.10 -12.31
CA GLN A 406 3.99 -13.50 -11.26
C GLN A 406 5.18 -12.77 -11.90
N PRO A 407 5.64 -11.64 -11.35
CA PRO A 407 6.81 -10.92 -11.88
C PRO A 407 8.06 -11.78 -12.04
N SER A 408 8.31 -12.70 -11.11
CA SER A 408 9.41 -13.66 -11.16
C SER A 408 9.31 -14.69 -12.30
N GLN A 409 8.12 -14.91 -12.86
CA GLN A 409 7.92 -15.79 -14.01
C GLN A 409 8.18 -15.07 -15.34
N ILE A 410 8.00 -13.75 -15.38
CA ILE A 410 8.22 -12.93 -16.57
C ILE A 410 9.67 -12.45 -16.65
N ALA A 411 10.25 -12.09 -15.52
CA ALA A 411 11.61 -11.56 -15.42
C ALA A 411 12.41 -12.31 -14.34
N PRO A 412 12.72 -13.59 -14.56
CA PRO A 412 13.50 -14.37 -13.61
C PRO A 412 14.91 -13.80 -13.47
N GLY A 413 15.35 -13.60 -12.22
CA GLY A 413 16.68 -13.08 -11.90
C GLY A 413 16.83 -11.56 -11.94
N PHE A 414 15.79 -10.81 -12.30
CA PHE A 414 15.82 -9.35 -12.24
C PHE A 414 15.57 -8.87 -10.81
N SER A 415 16.41 -7.95 -10.36
CA SER A 415 16.22 -7.22 -9.10
C SER A 415 15.10 -6.17 -9.24
N ALA A 416 14.59 -5.68 -8.10
CA ALA A 416 13.59 -4.62 -8.10
C ALA A 416 14.09 -3.31 -8.75
N ASP A 417 15.40 -3.03 -8.69
CA ASP A 417 16.00 -1.85 -9.30
C ASP A 417 16.09 -1.98 -10.82
N GLU A 418 16.49 -3.15 -11.30
CA GLU A 418 16.51 -3.47 -12.74
C GLU A 418 15.10 -3.41 -13.35
N LEU A 419 14.09 -3.92 -12.66
CA LEU A 419 12.69 -3.82 -13.12
C LEU A 419 12.20 -2.37 -13.20
N ARG A 420 12.67 -1.49 -12.32
CA ARG A 420 12.36 -0.04 -12.38
C ARG A 420 13.08 0.68 -13.51
N ALA A 421 14.24 0.21 -13.90
CA ALA A 421 15.06 0.79 -14.97
C ALA A 421 14.66 0.30 -16.39
N LEU A 422 13.65 -0.56 -16.50
CA LEU A 422 13.20 -1.10 -17.80
C LEU A 422 12.73 0.02 -18.75
N PRO A 423 12.91 -0.17 -20.06
CA PRO A 423 12.35 0.71 -21.09
C PRO A 423 10.85 0.90 -20.88
N GLN A 424 10.41 2.17 -21.00
CA GLN A 424 9.01 2.50 -20.81
C GLN A 424 8.25 2.31 -22.14
N ALA A 425 7.23 1.46 -22.10
CA ALA A 425 6.27 1.34 -23.17
C ALA A 425 5.26 2.50 -23.10
N HIS A 426 4.73 2.88 -24.23
CA HIS A 426 3.78 3.98 -24.36
C HIS A 426 2.41 3.44 -24.79
N ALA A 427 1.39 3.78 -24.01
CA ALA A 427 0.00 3.55 -24.42
C ALA A 427 -0.47 4.71 -25.28
N GLU A 428 -0.99 4.41 -26.44
CA GLU A 428 -1.67 5.43 -27.24
C GLU A 428 -3.05 5.73 -26.62
N PRO A 429 -3.46 7.00 -26.52
CA PRO A 429 -4.83 7.31 -26.16
C PRO A 429 -5.77 6.57 -27.13
N PRO A 430 -6.87 5.97 -26.64
CA PRO A 430 -7.81 5.28 -27.53
C PRO A 430 -8.24 6.27 -28.61
N ALA A 431 -8.07 5.88 -29.85
CA ALA A 431 -8.73 6.59 -30.96
C ALA A 431 -10.21 6.65 -30.59
N ALA A 432 -10.81 7.84 -30.59
CA ALA A 432 -12.22 7.99 -30.30
C ALA A 432 -12.97 7.08 -31.32
N GLN A 433 -13.31 5.88 -30.85
CA GLN A 433 -14.20 5.04 -31.63
C GLN A 433 -15.54 5.79 -31.63
N PRO A 434 -16.10 6.06 -32.80
CA PRO A 434 -17.45 6.55 -32.83
C PRO A 434 -18.28 5.57 -32.06
N ALA A 435 -19.02 6.05 -31.05
CA ALA A 435 -19.90 5.23 -30.22
C ALA A 435 -20.62 4.29 -31.19
N PRO A 436 -20.57 2.96 -30.97
CA PRO A 436 -21.33 2.05 -31.81
C PRO A 436 -22.76 2.53 -31.71
N GLY A 437 -23.29 3.02 -32.88
CA GLY A 437 -24.65 3.49 -32.96
C GLY A 437 -25.51 2.41 -32.33
N ILE A 438 -26.35 2.79 -31.38
CA ILE A 438 -27.25 1.90 -30.64
C ILE A 438 -28.03 1.11 -31.71
N PRO A 439 -27.68 -0.16 -31.99
CA PRO A 439 -28.62 -1.02 -32.68
C PRO A 439 -29.76 -1.22 -31.69
N GLY A 440 -30.99 -0.99 -32.14
CA GLY A 440 -32.18 -1.10 -31.31
C GLY A 440 -32.07 -2.31 -30.41
N ALA A 441 -32.38 -2.11 -29.13
CA ALA A 441 -32.30 -3.08 -28.07
C ALA A 441 -33.03 -4.38 -28.49
N ALA A 442 -32.26 -5.34 -28.98
CA ALA A 442 -32.70 -6.73 -28.96
C ALA A 442 -32.56 -7.19 -27.50
N PRO A 443 -33.57 -7.81 -26.93
CA PRO A 443 -33.47 -8.36 -25.57
C PRO A 443 -32.28 -9.32 -25.52
N PRO A 444 -31.56 -9.39 -24.41
CA PRO A 444 -30.43 -10.29 -24.28
C PRO A 444 -30.94 -11.72 -24.51
N GLU A 445 -30.52 -12.35 -25.61
CA GLU A 445 -30.70 -13.78 -25.78
C GLU A 445 -29.94 -14.44 -24.63
N SER A 446 -30.70 -14.90 -23.65
CA SER A 446 -30.16 -15.77 -22.62
C SER A 446 -29.62 -17.02 -23.29
N LYS A 447 -28.30 -17.10 -23.44
CA LYS A 447 -27.64 -18.33 -23.85
C LYS A 447 -27.97 -19.38 -22.79
N VAL A 448 -29.03 -20.15 -23.07
CA VAL A 448 -29.39 -21.31 -22.25
C VAL A 448 -28.15 -22.19 -22.20
N THR A 449 -27.47 -22.19 -21.10
CA THR A 449 -26.23 -22.93 -20.91
C THR A 449 -26.52 -24.41 -21.18
N GLN A 450 -25.71 -25.08 -21.96
CA GLN A 450 -25.87 -26.49 -22.31
C GLN A 450 -26.15 -27.40 -21.11
N ARG A 451 -25.64 -27.01 -19.93
CA ARG A 451 -25.94 -27.61 -18.62
C ARG A 451 -27.42 -27.47 -18.22
N THR A 452 -28.05 -26.33 -18.48
CA THR A 452 -29.46 -26.09 -18.15
C THR A 452 -30.36 -26.94 -19.05
N VAL A 453 -30.04 -27.13 -20.31
CA VAL A 453 -30.77 -28.02 -21.25
C VAL A 453 -30.66 -29.46 -20.79
N ILE A 454 -29.46 -29.93 -20.42
CA ILE A 454 -29.24 -31.29 -19.89
C ILE A 454 -30.06 -31.50 -18.60
N LEU A 455 -30.07 -30.53 -17.72
CA LEU A 455 -30.79 -30.61 -16.44
C LEU A 455 -32.33 -30.72 -16.65
N TRP A 456 -32.88 -29.92 -17.57
CA TRP A 456 -34.28 -30.01 -17.95
C TRP A 456 -34.64 -31.30 -18.66
N THR A 457 -33.79 -31.82 -19.53
CA THR A 457 -34.02 -33.13 -20.20
C THR A 457 -33.98 -34.29 -19.22
N VAL A 458 -33.09 -34.31 -18.25
CA VAL A 458 -33.02 -35.34 -17.20
C VAL A 458 -34.29 -35.24 -16.29
N LEU A 459 -34.70 -34.03 -15.94
CA LEU A 459 -35.93 -33.83 -15.15
C LEU A 459 -37.16 -34.34 -15.89
N LEU A 460 -37.35 -33.98 -17.16
CA LEU A 460 -38.47 -34.47 -17.98
C LEU A 460 -38.48 -35.97 -18.16
N ALA A 461 -37.30 -36.58 -18.38
CA ALA A 461 -37.15 -38.03 -18.47
C ALA A 461 -37.54 -38.73 -17.14
N GLY A 462 -37.15 -38.16 -15.99
CA GLY A 462 -37.54 -38.63 -14.67
C GLY A 462 -39.05 -38.59 -14.44
N ILE A 463 -39.70 -37.47 -14.82
CA ILE A 463 -41.14 -37.30 -14.71
C ILE A 463 -41.89 -38.29 -15.62
N ALA A 464 -41.41 -38.48 -16.86
CA ALA A 464 -42.01 -39.47 -17.80
C ALA A 464 -41.89 -40.92 -17.28
N LEU A 465 -40.78 -41.25 -16.65
CA LEU A 465 -40.58 -42.57 -16.03
C LEU A 465 -41.51 -42.79 -14.86
N LEU A 466 -41.66 -41.81 -13.99
CA LEU A 466 -42.61 -41.87 -12.86
C LEU A 466 -44.07 -41.97 -13.32
N ALA A 467 -44.46 -41.22 -14.35
CA ALA A 467 -45.80 -41.33 -14.96
C ALA A 467 -46.03 -42.70 -15.59
N TYR A 468 -45.02 -43.27 -16.23
CA TYR A 468 -45.09 -44.63 -16.77
C TYR A 468 -45.34 -45.70 -15.67
N PHE A 469 -44.58 -45.63 -14.58
CA PHE A 469 -44.75 -46.52 -13.44
C PHE A 469 -46.11 -46.36 -12.76
N ALA A 470 -46.54 -45.10 -12.52
CA ALA A 470 -47.85 -44.84 -11.96
C ALA A 470 -48.99 -45.41 -12.81
N ARG A 471 -48.90 -45.26 -14.15
CA ARG A 471 -49.90 -45.82 -15.09
C ARG A 471 -49.87 -47.34 -15.08
N THR A 472 -48.69 -47.97 -14.96
CA THR A 472 -48.54 -49.42 -14.89
C THR A 472 -49.15 -49.96 -13.58
N LEU A 473 -48.90 -49.34 -12.47
CA LEU A 473 -49.51 -49.67 -11.17
C LEU A 473 -51.03 -49.51 -11.15
N LEU A 474 -51.54 -48.42 -11.70
CA LEU A 474 -52.99 -48.24 -11.87
C LEU A 474 -53.66 -49.30 -12.73
N ARG A 475 -52.96 -49.75 -13.81
CA ARG A 475 -53.46 -50.87 -14.65
C ARG A 475 -53.46 -52.20 -13.90
N GLN A 476 -52.48 -52.49 -13.05
CA GLN A 476 -52.43 -53.67 -12.20
C GLN A 476 -53.49 -53.69 -11.13
N MET A 477 -53.77 -52.53 -10.51
CA MET A 477 -54.84 -52.39 -9.51
C MET A 477 -56.25 -52.57 -10.07
N ASN A 478 -56.51 -52.08 -11.31
CA ASN A 478 -57.82 -52.26 -11.98
C ASN A 478 -58.04 -53.69 -12.54
N GLY A 479 -56.92 -54.43 -12.78
CA GLY A 479 -57.03 -55.86 -13.23
C GLY A 479 -57.35 -56.83 -12.11
N SER A 480 -57.17 -56.47 -10.86
CA SER A 480 -57.47 -57.35 -9.71
C SER A 480 -58.88 -57.24 -9.15
N GLN A 481 -59.77 -56.34 -9.66
CA GLN A 481 -61.20 -56.22 -9.23
C GLN A 481 -62.17 -56.91 -10.13
N GLN A 482 -61.77 -57.62 -11.20
CA GLN A 482 -62.67 -58.39 -12.09
C GLN A 482 -62.62 -59.91 -11.89
N SER A 483 -62.09 -60.38 -10.78
CA SER A 483 -62.16 -61.81 -10.42
C SER A 483 -62.72 -61.94 -8.97
N LYS A 484 -64.01 -61.68 -8.82
CA LYS A 484 -64.87 -62.26 -7.78
C LYS A 484 -66.26 -62.32 -8.30
#